data_2a446e8c8daa8e7c601de341da5edc57
#
_entry.id   2a446e8c8daa8e7c601de341da5edc57
#
_cell.length_a   1.000
_cell.length_b   1.000
_cell.length_c   1.000
_cell.angle_alpha   90.00
_cell.angle_beta   90.00
_cell.angle_gamma   90.00
#
_symmetry.space_group_name_H-M   'P 1'
#
loop_
_entity.id
_entity.type
_entity.pdbx_description
1 polymer ?
#
loop_
_entity_poly.entity_id
_entity_poly.type
_entity_poly.pdbx_seq_one_letter_code
_entity_poly.pdbx_strand_id
1 'polypeptide(L)'
;MFWLRGCLSYYIGVKIDRDLEASVGYTTSHVATRFANVLVLGMLVLGELGHSMTTLLEHSQKILEQEAVLRQGGGEAGQERQRRLNRLSARERIGELLDGGAPFYELGLWAAWGMYEEWGVVPAAGVVAGIGYVHGRAVLVVANDATVKAGAFFPQTVKKVLRAQRVAMMFRLPLMYLVDASGVFLPLQDEIFPDEDDFGRIFRNNAVLSAMGIPQYSAVMGNCVAGGAYLPVLSDTLLMTEGSQLYLAGPALVKAAIGQIADAEALGGARMHAEISGTVDYREPNDHACLRRLRSLIDLLPAAKTSSVLNDETESGQAQRNANDLYNIVPGDGRGEYDIRDFLACLVDAGTLQEFRSDYGMTLVTAFARINGRPIGIVANQCQRCRSAAGELQIGGVLYPDSAEKGARFVMECNQSKLPIVFLQNVQGFMVGWQSEQSGIIRSGAKLVNAVSNSVVPKLTVVIGGSFGAGNYALCGKAYDPWLMLAWPNARYAVMGADQAADTLLSLRIRDAERAGKALSDEDRARLRDEVRQRYVEQTDIRYGAARGWVDAIIAPHETRNWLAMALRLIPEGTTLGEFRTGMMQM
;
A
#
# COMPACT_ATOMS: atom_id res chain seq x y z
N MET A 1 32.99 -45.72 -3.56
CA MET A 1 33.84 -44.88 -4.42
C MET A 1 33.22 -44.52 -5.77
N PHE A 2 32.49 -45.41 -6.42
CA PHE A 2 31.83 -45.12 -7.71
C PHE A 2 30.65 -44.14 -7.62
N TRP A 3 29.96 -44.03 -6.50
CA TRP A 3 28.79 -43.16 -6.30
C TRP A 3 29.15 -41.69 -6.08
N LEU A 4 30.32 -41.42 -5.46
CA LEU A 4 30.83 -40.05 -5.21
C LEU A 4 31.37 -39.37 -6.50
N ARG A 5 31.83 -40.14 -7.49
CA ARG A 5 32.31 -39.60 -8.76
C ARG A 5 31.17 -39.06 -9.64
N GLY A 6 29.96 -39.62 -9.58
CA GLY A 6 28.80 -39.20 -10.36
C GLY A 6 28.22 -37.86 -9.88
N CYS A 7 28.23 -37.61 -8.58
CA CYS A 7 27.68 -36.36 -8.00
C CYS A 7 28.57 -35.12 -8.22
N LEU A 8 29.91 -35.29 -8.16
CA LEU A 8 30.86 -34.18 -8.33
C LEU A 8 30.93 -33.66 -9.78
N SER A 9 30.78 -34.53 -10.77
CA SER A 9 30.79 -34.14 -12.20
C SER A 9 29.53 -33.40 -12.63
N TYR A 10 28.42 -33.61 -11.94
CA TYR A 10 27.13 -33.00 -12.27
C TYR A 10 26.93 -31.62 -11.63
N TYR A 11 27.56 -31.34 -10.47
CA TYR A 11 27.34 -30.11 -9.70
C TYR A 11 28.44 -29.06 -9.86
N ILE A 12 29.67 -29.40 -10.25
CA ILE A 12 30.81 -28.48 -10.23
C ILE A 12 31.45 -28.26 -11.62
N GLY A 13 31.06 -28.98 -12.66
CA GLY A 13 31.53 -28.78 -14.05
C GLY A 13 33.05 -29.00 -14.26
N VAL A 14 33.75 -29.64 -13.34
CA VAL A 14 35.19 -29.89 -13.43
C VAL A 14 35.44 -31.32 -13.94
N LYS A 15 36.00 -31.44 -15.15
CA LYS A 15 36.54 -32.73 -15.70
C LYS A 15 37.83 -33.08 -14.96
N ILE A 16 37.84 -34.20 -14.26
CA ILE A 16 39.06 -34.76 -13.66
C ILE A 16 39.72 -35.64 -14.71
N ASP A 17 40.90 -35.21 -15.16
CA ASP A 17 41.71 -35.93 -16.13
C ASP A 17 42.37 -37.19 -15.52
N ARG A 18 42.52 -38.27 -16.32
CA ARG A 18 42.94 -39.59 -15.84
C ARG A 18 44.45 -39.73 -15.57
N ASP A 19 45.27 -38.73 -15.94
CA ASP A 19 46.73 -38.88 -15.97
C ASP A 19 47.47 -38.29 -14.77
N LEU A 20 46.80 -37.94 -13.69
CA LEU A 20 47.41 -37.30 -12.52
C LEU A 20 47.76 -38.27 -11.35
N GLU A 21 47.63 -39.59 -11.54
CA GLU A 21 47.90 -40.60 -10.50
C GLU A 21 49.36 -41.10 -10.45
N ALA A 22 50.24 -40.64 -11.33
CA ALA A 22 51.58 -41.27 -11.50
C ALA A 22 52.78 -40.46 -10.97
N SER A 23 52.62 -39.27 -10.41
CA SER A 23 53.78 -38.45 -10.02
C SER A 23 53.58 -37.54 -8.83
N VAL A 24 53.28 -38.03 -7.62
CA VAL A 24 53.64 -37.28 -6.40
C VAL A 24 53.53 -38.20 -5.18
N GLY A 25 54.66 -38.57 -4.62
CA GLY A 25 54.76 -39.32 -3.37
C GLY A 25 54.47 -38.43 -2.16
N TYR A 26 53.24 -38.49 -1.68
CA TYR A 26 52.86 -37.87 -0.38
C TYR A 26 52.24 -38.93 0.54
N THR A 27 52.62 -38.86 1.79
CA THR A 27 52.13 -39.73 2.87
C THR A 27 50.65 -39.54 3.13
N THR A 28 49.96 -40.61 3.49
CA THR A 28 48.52 -40.69 3.77
C THR A 28 47.98 -39.64 4.77
N SER A 29 48.80 -39.03 5.59
CA SER A 29 48.39 -37.99 6.56
C SER A 29 48.11 -36.64 5.91
N HIS A 30 48.83 -36.26 4.85
CA HIS A 30 48.64 -34.99 4.15
C HIS A 30 47.42 -34.98 3.26
N VAL A 31 47.03 -36.13 2.74
CA VAL A 31 45.83 -36.30 1.93
C VAL A 31 44.58 -36.19 2.82
N ALA A 32 44.61 -36.80 4.00
CA ALA A 32 43.52 -36.71 4.99
C ALA A 32 43.28 -35.26 5.46
N THR A 33 44.35 -34.49 5.70
CA THR A 33 44.26 -33.08 6.14
C THR A 33 43.74 -32.16 5.02
N ARG A 34 44.12 -32.39 3.76
CA ARG A 34 43.56 -31.65 2.64
C ARG A 34 42.08 -32.00 2.36
N PHE A 35 41.69 -33.27 2.50
CA PHE A 35 40.27 -33.66 2.40
C PHE A 35 39.43 -33.08 3.54
N ALA A 36 39.95 -33.03 4.77
CA ALA A 36 39.28 -32.38 5.90
C ALA A 36 39.12 -30.88 5.64
N ASN A 37 40.16 -30.20 5.12
CA ASN A 37 40.07 -28.78 4.78
C ASN A 37 39.13 -28.47 3.62
N VAL A 38 39.04 -29.35 2.61
CA VAL A 38 38.07 -29.22 1.50
C VAL A 38 36.65 -29.50 1.97
N LEU A 39 36.46 -30.43 2.93
CA LEU A 39 35.15 -30.67 3.56
C LEU A 39 34.74 -29.52 4.48
N VAL A 40 35.67 -28.92 5.24
CA VAL A 40 35.42 -27.75 6.06
C VAL A 40 35.18 -26.52 5.21
N LEU A 41 35.94 -26.30 4.10
CA LEU A 41 35.63 -25.24 3.14
C LEU A 41 34.28 -25.48 2.44
N GLY A 42 33.98 -26.73 2.06
CA GLY A 42 32.68 -27.11 1.48
C GLY A 42 31.52 -26.91 2.48
N MET A 43 31.72 -27.18 3.77
CA MET A 43 30.74 -26.89 4.82
C MET A 43 30.63 -25.40 5.14
N LEU A 44 31.71 -24.62 5.06
CA LEU A 44 31.68 -23.17 5.19
C LEU A 44 31.00 -22.50 3.97
N VAL A 45 31.26 -22.97 2.76
CA VAL A 45 30.58 -22.49 1.55
C VAL A 45 29.11 -22.92 1.53
N LEU A 46 28.77 -24.12 2.03
CA LEU A 46 27.38 -24.54 2.21
C LEU A 46 26.70 -23.83 3.40
N GLY A 47 27.47 -23.42 4.40
CA GLY A 47 26.99 -22.58 5.51
C GLY A 47 26.76 -21.12 5.09
N GLU A 48 27.53 -20.58 4.16
CA GLU A 48 27.30 -19.23 3.59
C GLU A 48 26.25 -19.24 2.48
N LEU A 49 25.98 -20.37 1.83
CA LEU A 49 24.84 -20.56 0.92
C LEU A 49 23.52 -20.83 1.64
N GLY A 50 23.56 -21.08 2.95
CA GLY A 50 22.42 -21.14 3.85
C GLY A 50 21.97 -19.75 4.31
N HIS A 51 21.84 -18.75 3.45
CA HIS A 51 20.89 -17.68 3.70
C HIS A 51 19.53 -18.36 3.73
N SER A 52 19.06 -18.72 4.93
CA SER A 52 17.68 -19.11 5.18
C SER A 52 16.80 -18.11 4.45
N MET A 53 16.15 -18.52 3.35
CA MET A 53 15.22 -17.66 2.64
C MET A 53 14.14 -17.30 3.67
N THR A 54 14.10 -16.04 4.06
CA THR A 54 13.12 -15.54 5.02
C THR A 54 11.74 -15.95 4.53
N THR A 55 10.99 -16.65 5.35
CA THR A 55 9.65 -17.12 4.99
C THR A 55 8.67 -15.94 4.93
N LEU A 56 7.57 -16.10 4.21
CA LEU A 56 6.51 -15.10 4.16
C LEU A 56 5.92 -14.82 5.56
N LEU A 57 5.90 -15.84 6.42
CA LEU A 57 5.47 -15.70 7.81
C LEU A 57 6.43 -14.80 8.61
N GLU A 58 7.75 -15.01 8.48
CA GLU A 58 8.75 -14.17 9.14
C GLU A 58 8.72 -12.72 8.65
N HIS A 59 8.53 -12.51 7.34
CA HIS A 59 8.29 -11.17 6.79
C HIS A 59 7.07 -10.50 7.43
N SER A 60 5.97 -11.25 7.54
CA SER A 60 4.73 -10.73 8.14
C SER A 60 4.88 -10.40 9.61
N GLN A 61 5.57 -11.26 10.38
CA GLN A 61 5.85 -11.00 11.79
C GLN A 61 6.70 -9.73 11.99
N LYS A 62 7.75 -9.56 11.19
CA LYS A 62 8.59 -8.36 11.23
C LYS A 62 7.81 -7.09 10.90
N ILE A 63 6.90 -7.13 9.94
CA ILE A 63 6.03 -5.99 9.62
C ILE A 63 5.12 -5.68 10.82
N LEU A 64 4.47 -6.66 11.41
CA LEU A 64 3.58 -6.47 12.57
C LEU A 64 4.31 -5.89 13.78
N GLU A 65 5.53 -6.35 14.07
CA GLU A 65 6.38 -5.79 15.12
C GLU A 65 6.70 -4.31 14.88
N GLN A 66 7.09 -3.96 13.65
CA GLN A 66 7.36 -2.57 13.27
C GLN A 66 6.10 -1.69 13.32
N GLU A 67 4.96 -2.22 12.90
CA GLU A 67 3.68 -1.53 13.00
C GLU A 67 3.26 -1.24 14.44
N ALA A 68 3.54 -2.18 15.36
CA ALA A 68 3.30 -1.95 16.79
C ALA A 68 4.09 -0.74 17.31
N VAL A 69 5.33 -0.54 16.83
CA VAL A 69 6.14 0.64 17.15
C VAL A 69 5.55 1.90 16.50
N LEU A 70 5.17 1.85 15.22
CA LEU A 70 4.58 3.01 14.52
C LEU A 70 3.28 3.48 15.20
N ARG A 71 2.49 2.54 15.73
CA ARG A 71 1.25 2.86 16.46
C ARG A 71 1.46 3.57 17.80
N GLN A 72 2.69 3.60 18.33
CA GLN A 72 3.00 4.37 19.53
C GLN A 72 3.04 5.89 19.29
N GLY A 73 3.03 6.32 18.01
CA GLY A 73 3.06 7.74 17.65
C GLY A 73 4.31 8.44 18.20
N GLY A 74 4.12 9.57 18.90
CA GLY A 74 5.20 10.32 19.54
C GLY A 74 5.76 9.69 20.83
N GLY A 75 5.37 8.43 21.12
CA GLY A 75 5.84 7.68 22.27
C GLY A 75 5.32 8.20 23.60
N GLU A 76 5.92 7.72 24.71
CA GLU A 76 5.47 7.98 26.06
C GLU A 76 5.46 9.48 26.41
N ALA A 77 6.50 10.22 26.03
CA ALA A 77 6.60 11.66 26.29
C ALA A 77 5.48 12.46 25.59
N GLY A 78 5.11 12.09 24.36
CA GLY A 78 4.01 12.69 23.64
C GLY A 78 2.66 12.42 24.30
N GLN A 79 2.43 11.16 24.70
CA GLN A 79 1.22 10.76 25.42
C GLN A 79 1.09 11.45 26.78
N GLU A 80 2.18 11.54 27.55
CA GLU A 80 2.21 12.20 28.84
C GLU A 80 1.89 13.72 28.71
N ARG A 81 2.37 14.36 27.63
CA ARG A 81 2.00 15.73 27.32
C ARG A 81 0.49 15.87 27.10
N GLN A 82 -0.17 14.97 26.37
CA GLN A 82 -1.62 15.00 26.16
C GLN A 82 -2.36 14.83 27.50
N ARG A 83 -1.94 13.90 28.34
CA ARG A 83 -2.55 13.67 29.67
C ARG A 83 -2.44 14.93 30.56
N ARG A 84 -1.29 15.63 30.55
CA ARG A 84 -1.13 16.90 31.30
C ARG A 84 -2.08 17.99 30.81
N LEU A 85 -2.47 17.96 29.54
CA LEU A 85 -3.45 18.86 28.96
C LEU A 85 -4.90 18.38 29.16
N ASN A 86 -5.09 17.25 29.86
CA ASN A 86 -6.38 16.58 30.04
C ASN A 86 -7.05 16.24 28.69
N ARG A 87 -6.25 15.80 27.70
CA ARG A 87 -6.69 15.43 26.36
C ARG A 87 -6.35 13.96 26.08
N LEU A 88 -7.20 13.31 25.31
CA LEU A 88 -6.93 11.97 24.78
C LEU A 88 -5.93 12.06 23.60
N SER A 89 -5.13 11.00 23.42
CA SER A 89 -4.35 10.83 22.19
C SER A 89 -5.27 10.53 21.00
N ALA A 90 -4.77 10.67 19.77
CA ALA A 90 -5.54 10.37 18.56
C ALA A 90 -6.11 8.93 18.56
N ARG A 91 -5.33 7.95 19.03
CA ARG A 91 -5.76 6.54 19.07
C ARG A 91 -6.77 6.26 20.17
N GLU A 92 -6.66 6.92 21.33
CA GLU A 92 -7.68 6.84 22.39
C GLU A 92 -9.00 7.48 21.92
N ARG A 93 -8.95 8.63 21.25
CA ARG A 93 -10.13 9.26 20.62
C ARG A 93 -10.82 8.34 19.63
N ILE A 94 -10.05 7.68 18.75
CA ILE A 94 -10.58 6.71 17.77
C ILE A 94 -11.18 5.51 18.49
N GLY A 95 -10.51 4.98 19.51
CA GLY A 95 -11.01 3.84 20.29
C GLY A 95 -12.34 4.10 20.99
N GLU A 96 -12.58 5.33 21.49
CA GLU A 96 -13.88 5.72 22.08
C GLU A 96 -14.94 6.06 21.02
N LEU A 97 -14.51 6.57 19.87
CA LEU A 97 -15.43 6.93 18.79
C LEU A 97 -16.04 5.71 18.12
N LEU A 98 -15.24 4.68 17.89
CA LEU A 98 -15.65 3.49 17.14
C LEU A 98 -16.38 2.47 18.04
N ASP A 99 -17.08 1.56 17.40
CA ASP A 99 -17.78 0.49 18.10
C ASP A 99 -16.78 -0.51 18.68
N GLY A 100 -16.92 -0.81 19.98
CA GLY A 100 -16.05 -1.77 20.65
C GLY A 100 -16.10 -3.15 20.00
N GLY A 101 -14.93 -3.74 19.71
CA GLY A 101 -14.81 -5.03 19.05
C GLY A 101 -14.96 -5.00 17.52
N ALA A 102 -15.37 -3.88 16.92
CA ALA A 102 -15.37 -3.74 15.47
C ALA A 102 -13.97 -3.48 14.92
N PRO A 103 -13.63 -3.99 13.73
CA PRO A 103 -12.32 -3.77 13.14
C PRO A 103 -12.11 -2.31 12.73
N PHE A 104 -10.86 -1.84 12.88
CA PHE A 104 -10.40 -0.57 12.34
C PHE A 104 -9.36 -0.84 11.23
N TYR A 105 -9.72 -0.52 9.99
CA TYR A 105 -8.87 -0.69 8.82
C TYR A 105 -8.02 0.57 8.60
N GLU A 106 -6.86 0.61 9.25
CA GLU A 106 -5.96 1.76 9.23
C GLU A 106 -5.28 1.92 7.87
N LEU A 107 -5.35 3.12 7.30
CA LEU A 107 -4.76 3.49 6.01
C LEU A 107 -3.49 4.32 6.23
N GLY A 108 -2.42 4.00 5.51
CA GLY A 108 -1.19 4.78 5.52
C GLY A 108 -0.45 4.77 6.86
N LEU A 109 -0.48 3.69 7.63
CA LEU A 109 0.28 3.56 8.88
C LEU A 109 1.78 3.76 8.65
N TRP A 110 2.30 3.32 7.51
CA TRP A 110 3.71 3.44 7.13
C TRP A 110 4.10 4.82 6.56
N ALA A 111 3.14 5.73 6.36
CA ALA A 111 3.42 7.04 5.77
C ALA A 111 4.54 7.77 6.53
N ALA A 112 5.49 8.35 5.78
CA ALA A 112 6.69 9.03 6.28
C ALA A 112 7.74 8.13 6.99
N TRP A 113 7.62 6.79 6.94
CA TRP A 113 8.62 5.90 7.50
C TRP A 113 9.99 6.09 6.83
N GLY A 114 11.06 6.33 7.65
CA GLY A 114 12.41 6.61 7.14
C GLY A 114 12.52 7.92 6.34
N MET A 115 11.59 8.85 6.56
CA MET A 115 11.62 10.20 5.96
C MET A 115 11.74 11.25 7.06
N TYR A 116 12.27 12.41 6.70
CA TYR A 116 12.38 13.58 7.61
C TYR A 116 13.29 13.35 8.84
N GLU A 117 14.32 12.51 8.71
CA GLU A 117 15.22 12.15 9.80
C GLU A 117 15.92 13.37 10.42
N GLU A 118 16.24 14.38 9.64
CA GLU A 118 16.79 15.67 10.08
C GLU A 118 15.86 16.44 11.03
N TRP A 119 14.55 16.18 10.93
CA TRP A 119 13.52 16.78 11.80
C TRP A 119 13.06 15.80 12.90
N GLY A 120 13.58 14.56 12.88
CA GLY A 120 13.21 13.45 13.73
C GLY A 120 12.03 12.63 13.17
N VAL A 121 11.71 11.53 13.84
CA VAL A 121 10.69 10.58 13.35
C VAL A 121 9.29 11.19 13.31
N VAL A 122 8.54 10.87 12.24
CA VAL A 122 7.16 11.32 12.00
C VAL A 122 6.28 10.10 11.71
N PRO A 123 6.02 9.22 12.71
CA PRO A 123 5.27 8.00 12.52
C PRO A 123 3.88 8.28 11.99
N ALA A 124 3.42 7.44 11.05
CA ALA A 124 2.13 7.55 10.37
C ALA A 124 1.88 8.94 9.75
N ALA A 125 2.95 9.70 9.44
CA ALA A 125 2.90 11.09 8.99
C ALA A 125 2.14 12.03 9.94
N GLY A 126 2.12 11.75 11.26
CA GLY A 126 1.43 12.56 12.27
C GLY A 126 -0.11 12.55 12.17
N VAL A 127 -0.68 11.59 11.44
CA VAL A 127 -2.14 11.44 11.28
C VAL A 127 -2.52 9.97 11.31
N VAL A 128 -3.53 9.62 12.11
CA VAL A 128 -4.18 8.30 12.06
C VAL A 128 -5.41 8.41 11.17
N ALA A 129 -5.49 7.60 10.11
CA ALA A 129 -6.63 7.58 9.20
C ALA A 129 -7.06 6.14 8.92
N GLY A 130 -8.37 5.90 8.77
CA GLY A 130 -8.87 4.56 8.48
C GLY A 130 -10.39 4.46 8.46
N ILE A 131 -10.87 3.29 8.06
CA ILE A 131 -12.29 2.93 8.03
C ILE A 131 -12.63 2.18 9.32
N GLY A 132 -13.62 2.65 10.04
CA GLY A 132 -14.17 2.01 11.24
C GLY A 132 -15.68 2.07 11.26
N TYR A 133 -16.29 1.69 12.38
CA TYR A 133 -17.74 1.60 12.50
C TYR A 133 -18.24 2.39 13.70
N VAL A 134 -19.34 3.12 13.52
CA VAL A 134 -20.07 3.84 14.58
C VAL A 134 -21.53 3.45 14.45
N HIS A 135 -22.10 2.84 15.48
CA HIS A 135 -23.46 2.25 15.45
C HIS A 135 -23.67 1.32 14.23
N GLY A 136 -22.68 0.49 13.93
CA GLY A 136 -22.66 -0.42 12.78
C GLY A 136 -22.52 0.25 11.40
N ARG A 137 -22.48 1.57 11.34
CA ARG A 137 -22.27 2.34 10.11
C ARG A 137 -20.76 2.52 9.84
N ALA A 138 -20.32 2.18 8.65
CA ALA A 138 -18.95 2.47 8.23
C ALA A 138 -18.74 3.99 8.12
N VAL A 139 -17.64 4.47 8.69
CA VAL A 139 -17.18 5.86 8.64
C VAL A 139 -15.69 5.91 8.32
N LEU A 140 -15.23 6.99 7.73
CA LEU A 140 -13.81 7.25 7.58
C LEU A 140 -13.38 8.27 8.63
N VAL A 141 -12.35 7.95 9.39
CA VAL A 141 -11.80 8.82 10.44
C VAL A 141 -10.45 9.35 10.02
N VAL A 142 -10.19 10.63 10.26
CA VAL A 142 -8.89 11.30 10.12
C VAL A 142 -8.60 12.03 11.41
N ALA A 143 -7.61 11.58 12.18
CA ALA A 143 -7.25 12.15 13.47
C ALA A 143 -5.81 12.66 13.47
N ASN A 144 -5.58 13.94 13.73
CA ASN A 144 -4.24 14.47 13.93
C ASN A 144 -3.63 13.85 15.20
N ASP A 145 -2.42 13.34 15.09
CA ASP A 145 -1.67 12.84 16.24
C ASP A 145 -0.79 13.97 16.82
N ALA A 146 -1.33 14.69 17.78
CA ALA A 146 -0.61 15.78 18.44
C ALA A 146 0.61 15.29 19.27
N THR A 147 0.75 13.99 19.50
CA THR A 147 1.96 13.41 20.09
C THR A 147 3.15 13.48 19.14
N VAL A 148 2.88 13.52 17.81
CA VAL A 148 3.87 13.60 16.73
C VAL A 148 3.98 15.05 16.27
N LYS A 149 5.08 15.73 16.55
CA LYS A 149 5.34 17.11 16.11
C LYS A 149 4.16 18.07 16.32
N ALA A 150 3.43 17.91 17.43
CA ALA A 150 2.23 18.70 17.75
C ALA A 150 1.15 18.68 16.65
N GLY A 151 1.04 17.58 15.90
CA GLY A 151 0.09 17.42 14.80
C GLY A 151 0.37 18.29 13.57
N ALA A 152 1.62 18.73 13.37
CA ALA A 152 2.00 19.53 12.21
C ALA A 152 1.85 18.75 10.90
N PHE A 153 1.44 19.45 9.84
CA PHE A 153 1.33 18.87 8.50
C PHE A 153 2.67 18.87 7.78
N PHE A 154 3.19 17.70 7.54
CA PHE A 154 4.32 17.41 6.63
C PHE A 154 3.81 17.11 5.22
N PRO A 155 4.65 17.06 4.18
CA PRO A 155 4.22 16.69 2.82
C PRO A 155 3.49 15.34 2.78
N GLN A 156 3.97 14.35 3.51
CA GLN A 156 3.28 13.04 3.58
C GLN A 156 1.99 13.07 4.42
N THR A 157 1.83 14.01 5.36
CA THR A 157 0.56 14.22 6.07
C THR A 157 -0.51 14.68 5.10
N VAL A 158 -0.21 15.67 4.26
CA VAL A 158 -1.13 16.18 3.23
C VAL A 158 -1.55 15.06 2.28
N LYS A 159 -0.58 14.33 1.73
CA LYS A 159 -0.81 13.22 0.81
C LYS A 159 -1.70 12.13 1.41
N LYS A 160 -1.50 11.81 2.69
CA LYS A 160 -2.33 10.84 3.42
C LYS A 160 -3.76 11.33 3.62
N VAL A 161 -3.96 12.60 4.02
CA VAL A 161 -5.29 13.19 4.19
C VAL A 161 -6.03 13.25 2.85
N LEU A 162 -5.38 13.67 1.77
CA LEU A 162 -5.95 13.65 0.42
C LEU A 162 -6.38 12.25 -0.01
N ARG A 163 -5.58 11.23 0.30
CA ARG A 163 -5.96 9.83 0.02
C ARG A 163 -7.17 9.40 0.84
N ALA A 164 -7.24 9.76 2.12
CA ALA A 164 -8.40 9.48 2.97
C ALA A 164 -9.68 10.14 2.43
N GLN A 165 -9.61 11.41 2.02
CA GLN A 165 -10.72 12.09 1.37
C GLN A 165 -11.16 11.40 0.07
N ARG A 166 -10.20 10.97 -0.77
CA ARG A 166 -10.51 10.21 -2.00
C ARG A 166 -11.20 8.88 -1.68
N VAL A 167 -10.75 8.16 -0.67
CA VAL A 167 -11.41 6.92 -0.19
C VAL A 167 -12.84 7.23 0.28
N ALA A 168 -13.04 8.29 1.07
CA ALA A 168 -14.38 8.72 1.49
C ALA A 168 -15.29 9.04 0.29
N MET A 169 -14.79 9.72 -0.73
CA MET A 169 -15.53 10.00 -1.97
C MET A 169 -15.94 8.73 -2.72
N MET A 170 -15.00 7.79 -2.90
CA MET A 170 -15.22 6.54 -3.64
C MET A 170 -16.26 5.67 -2.94
N PHE A 171 -16.09 5.42 -1.65
CA PHE A 171 -16.99 4.57 -0.86
C PHE A 171 -18.21 5.32 -0.30
N ARG A 172 -18.31 6.64 -0.52
CA ARG A 172 -19.36 7.51 0.01
C ARG A 172 -19.51 7.42 1.54
N LEU A 173 -18.38 7.35 2.26
CA LEU A 173 -18.36 7.23 3.71
C LEU A 173 -18.50 8.60 4.39
N PRO A 174 -19.33 8.73 5.45
CA PRO A 174 -19.25 9.87 6.33
C PRO A 174 -17.82 10.05 6.82
N LEU A 175 -17.32 11.29 6.80
CA LEU A 175 -15.94 11.61 7.11
C LEU A 175 -15.86 12.37 8.44
N MET A 176 -15.05 11.87 9.37
CA MET A 176 -14.88 12.44 10.69
C MET A 176 -13.45 12.92 10.89
N TYR A 177 -13.28 14.20 11.18
CA TYR A 177 -11.99 14.80 11.50
C TYR A 177 -11.88 15.04 13.01
N LEU A 178 -10.88 14.45 13.65
CA LEU A 178 -10.52 14.71 15.05
C LEU A 178 -9.27 15.60 15.04
N VAL A 179 -9.48 16.90 15.21
CA VAL A 179 -8.48 17.92 14.89
C VAL A 179 -7.70 18.35 16.15
N ASP A 180 -6.38 18.18 16.08
CA ASP A 180 -5.42 18.70 17.05
C ASP A 180 -4.09 18.96 16.33
N ALA A 181 -3.99 20.08 15.59
CA ALA A 181 -2.92 20.37 14.65
C ALA A 181 -2.35 21.77 14.83
N SER A 182 -1.03 21.86 14.78
CA SER A 182 -0.30 23.13 14.84
C SER A 182 -0.14 23.85 13.48
N GLY A 183 -0.82 23.37 12.44
CA GLY A 183 -0.73 23.91 11.09
C GLY A 183 0.37 23.26 10.26
N VAL A 184 0.83 23.94 9.20
CA VAL A 184 1.88 23.48 8.29
C VAL A 184 3.24 23.44 9.00
N PHE A 185 4.03 22.40 8.76
CA PHE A 185 5.42 22.35 9.20
C PHE A 185 6.27 23.33 8.38
N LEU A 186 6.48 24.52 8.93
CA LEU A 186 7.06 25.67 8.21
C LEU A 186 8.40 25.41 7.51
N PRO A 187 9.33 24.59 8.06
CA PRO A 187 10.59 24.30 7.35
C PRO A 187 10.42 23.61 5.99
N LEU A 188 9.26 22.96 5.73
CA LEU A 188 8.94 22.29 4.47
C LEU A 188 7.71 22.92 3.77
N GLN A 189 7.46 24.21 4.00
CA GLN A 189 6.27 24.88 3.48
C GLN A 189 6.20 24.93 1.95
N ASP A 190 7.33 24.95 1.27
CA ASP A 190 7.46 24.93 -0.18
C ASP A 190 7.07 23.57 -0.82
N GLU A 191 7.12 22.48 -0.05
CA GLU A 191 6.65 21.15 -0.47
C GLU A 191 5.19 20.87 -0.11
N ILE A 192 4.45 21.83 0.45
CA ILE A 192 3.11 21.61 1.01
C ILE A 192 2.08 22.56 0.42
N PHE A 193 2.49 23.80 0.04
CA PHE A 193 1.55 24.91 -0.05
C PHE A 193 0.90 25.13 -1.42
N PRO A 194 1.67 25.25 -2.56
CA PRO A 194 1.08 25.88 -3.74
C PRO A 194 0.61 24.92 -4.84
N ASP A 195 0.94 23.63 -4.79
CA ASP A 195 0.74 22.72 -5.91
C ASP A 195 -0.66 22.08 -5.91
N GLU A 196 -1.00 21.39 -6.99
CA GLU A 196 -2.32 20.83 -7.27
C GLU A 196 -2.79 19.87 -6.17
N ASP A 197 -1.92 18.98 -5.69
CA ASP A 197 -2.22 17.98 -4.67
C ASP A 197 -1.58 18.31 -3.31
N ASP A 198 -1.50 19.62 -2.99
CA ASP A 198 -1.01 20.15 -1.73
C ASP A 198 -2.13 20.51 -0.75
N PHE A 199 -1.77 21.27 0.28
CA PHE A 199 -2.63 21.61 1.41
C PHE A 199 -3.96 22.24 1.01
N GLY A 200 -3.96 23.13 -0.01
CA GLY A 200 -5.17 23.76 -0.55
C GLY A 200 -6.17 22.76 -1.14
N ARG A 201 -5.70 21.62 -1.64
CA ARG A 201 -6.57 20.57 -2.18
C ARG A 201 -7.43 19.91 -1.10
N ILE A 202 -6.97 19.86 0.15
CA ILE A 202 -7.76 19.35 1.28
C ILE A 202 -9.03 20.16 1.44
N PHE A 203 -8.92 21.49 1.42
CA PHE A 203 -10.07 22.41 1.60
C PHE A 203 -11.03 22.34 0.43
N ARG A 204 -10.50 22.32 -0.79
CA ARG A 204 -11.32 22.11 -1.98
C ARG A 204 -12.11 20.79 -1.88
N ASN A 205 -11.46 19.72 -1.46
CA ASN A 205 -12.10 18.42 -1.32
C ASN A 205 -13.19 18.41 -0.25
N ASN A 206 -13.02 19.15 0.88
CA ASN A 206 -14.08 19.29 1.88
C ASN A 206 -15.35 19.91 1.27
N ALA A 207 -15.21 20.99 0.51
CA ALA A 207 -16.35 21.61 -0.16
C ALA A 207 -17.00 20.67 -1.19
N VAL A 208 -16.19 19.91 -1.93
CA VAL A 208 -16.69 18.93 -2.93
C VAL A 208 -17.39 17.75 -2.25
N LEU A 209 -16.85 17.21 -1.16
CA LEU A 209 -17.47 16.14 -0.37
C LEU A 209 -18.86 16.54 0.12
N SER A 210 -18.99 17.76 0.69
CA SER A 210 -20.27 18.32 1.12
C SER A 210 -21.25 18.41 -0.05
N ALA A 211 -20.82 18.96 -1.20
CA ALA A 211 -21.65 19.07 -2.40
C ALA A 211 -22.05 17.69 -2.97
N MET A 212 -21.25 16.64 -2.76
CA MET A 212 -21.60 15.26 -3.09
C MET A 212 -22.60 14.63 -2.13
N GLY A 213 -23.00 15.32 -1.06
CA GLY A 213 -23.87 14.81 0.01
C GLY A 213 -23.19 13.74 0.86
N ILE A 214 -21.88 13.81 1.04
CA ILE A 214 -21.11 12.97 1.95
C ILE A 214 -20.93 13.74 3.25
N PRO A 215 -21.57 13.32 4.35
CA PRO A 215 -21.55 14.06 5.61
C PRO A 215 -20.14 14.18 6.18
N GLN A 216 -19.77 15.36 6.64
CA GLN A 216 -18.50 15.65 7.26
C GLN A 216 -18.70 16.25 8.66
N TYR A 217 -18.02 15.67 9.64
CA TYR A 217 -18.04 16.10 11.02
C TYR A 217 -16.62 16.41 11.46
N SER A 218 -16.38 17.61 11.96
CA SER A 218 -15.09 17.99 12.54
C SER A 218 -15.23 18.28 14.03
N ALA A 219 -14.31 17.73 14.82
CA ALA A 219 -14.18 18.02 16.24
C ALA A 219 -12.81 18.60 16.52
N VAL A 220 -12.74 19.88 16.87
CA VAL A 220 -11.51 20.52 17.33
C VAL A 220 -11.34 20.20 18.81
N MET A 221 -10.39 19.32 19.10
CA MET A 221 -10.14 18.75 20.44
C MET A 221 -8.78 19.17 20.99
N GLY A 222 -8.16 20.14 20.34
CA GLY A 222 -6.86 20.70 20.70
C GLY A 222 -6.60 21.98 19.92
N ASN A 223 -5.39 22.11 19.40
CA ASN A 223 -5.04 23.28 18.61
C ASN A 223 -5.51 23.12 17.16
N CYS A 224 -5.98 24.20 16.56
CA CYS A 224 -6.26 24.28 15.13
C CYS A 224 -5.94 25.70 14.66
N VAL A 225 -4.76 25.86 14.03
CA VAL A 225 -4.21 27.18 13.76
C VAL A 225 -3.84 27.38 12.29
N ALA A 226 -3.77 28.64 11.90
CA ALA A 226 -3.39 29.10 10.56
C ALA A 226 -4.31 28.53 9.47
N GLY A 227 -3.76 28.20 8.29
CA GLY A 227 -4.54 27.62 7.19
C GLY A 227 -5.26 26.32 7.55
N GLY A 228 -4.77 25.55 8.54
CA GLY A 228 -5.42 24.34 9.02
C GLY A 228 -6.83 24.57 9.58
N ALA A 229 -7.14 25.79 10.02
CA ALA A 229 -8.47 26.16 10.51
C ALA A 229 -9.58 26.04 9.46
N TYR A 230 -9.26 26.12 8.17
CA TYR A 230 -10.26 25.94 7.12
C TYR A 230 -10.77 24.50 7.01
N LEU A 231 -9.96 23.50 7.35
CA LEU A 231 -10.38 22.10 7.29
C LEU A 231 -11.64 21.85 8.14
N PRO A 232 -11.67 22.15 9.47
CA PRO A 232 -12.87 21.92 10.26
C PRO A 232 -14.03 22.85 9.92
N VAL A 233 -13.77 24.10 9.55
CA VAL A 233 -14.83 25.08 9.25
C VAL A 233 -15.54 24.78 7.92
N LEU A 234 -14.91 24.08 7.00
CA LEU A 234 -15.53 23.62 5.74
C LEU A 234 -16.28 22.29 5.88
N SER A 235 -16.30 21.68 7.04
CA SER A 235 -17.12 20.50 7.32
C SER A 235 -18.59 20.89 7.52
N ASP A 236 -19.50 19.93 7.39
CA ASP A 236 -20.94 20.19 7.51
C ASP A 236 -21.36 20.45 8.96
N THR A 237 -20.60 19.91 9.92
CA THR A 237 -20.85 20.11 11.36
C THR A 237 -19.53 20.26 12.11
N LEU A 238 -19.43 21.30 12.94
CA LEU A 238 -18.24 21.63 13.71
C LEU A 238 -18.49 21.56 15.21
N LEU A 239 -17.69 20.76 15.89
CA LEU A 239 -17.66 20.66 17.35
C LEU A 239 -16.34 21.21 17.89
N MET A 240 -16.37 21.79 19.08
CA MET A 240 -15.17 22.17 19.84
C MET A 240 -15.26 21.75 21.31
N THR A 241 -14.13 21.29 21.86
CA THR A 241 -14.02 21.05 23.30
C THR A 241 -13.53 22.28 24.04
N GLU A 242 -13.92 22.42 25.30
CA GLU A 242 -13.35 23.48 26.17
C GLU A 242 -11.83 23.37 26.24
N GLY A 243 -11.13 24.51 26.19
CA GLY A 243 -9.66 24.57 26.13
C GLY A 243 -9.05 24.21 24.79
N SER A 244 -9.87 23.94 23.75
CA SER A 244 -9.39 23.86 22.36
C SER A 244 -9.38 25.26 21.72
N GLN A 245 -8.61 25.39 20.62
CA GLN A 245 -8.37 26.70 19.99
C GLN A 245 -8.50 26.61 18.48
N LEU A 246 -9.23 27.55 17.90
CA LEU A 246 -9.46 27.65 16.45
C LEU A 246 -9.29 29.12 16.02
N TYR A 247 -8.22 29.41 15.23
CA TYR A 247 -8.02 30.76 14.69
C TYR A 247 -7.05 30.75 13.49
N LEU A 248 -7.19 31.73 12.59
CA LEU A 248 -6.27 31.96 11.48
C LEU A 248 -4.92 32.48 11.95
N ALA A 249 -4.91 33.35 12.94
CA ALA A 249 -3.70 33.94 13.52
C ALA A 249 -3.74 33.80 15.04
N GLY A 250 -2.80 33.03 15.60
CA GLY A 250 -2.68 32.90 17.05
C GLY A 250 -2.19 34.19 17.73
N PRO A 251 -2.29 34.30 19.07
CA PRO A 251 -1.96 35.52 19.82
C PRO A 251 -0.58 36.09 19.49
N ALA A 252 0.43 35.25 19.31
CA ALA A 252 1.79 35.70 18.96
C ALA A 252 1.85 36.37 17.58
N LEU A 253 1.14 35.82 16.60
CA LEU A 253 1.10 36.38 15.24
C LEU A 253 0.27 37.64 15.19
N VAL A 254 -0.84 37.70 15.90
CA VAL A 254 -1.67 38.93 16.06
C VAL A 254 -0.84 40.06 16.67
N LYS A 255 -0.08 39.77 17.73
CA LYS A 255 0.84 40.75 18.33
C LYS A 255 1.91 41.22 17.35
N ALA A 256 2.50 40.32 16.60
CA ALA A 256 3.55 40.65 15.61
C ALA A 256 3.00 41.47 14.43
N ALA A 257 1.78 41.15 13.95
CA ALA A 257 1.20 41.76 12.76
C ALA A 257 0.58 43.15 13.02
N ILE A 258 -0.14 43.31 14.14
CA ILE A 258 -0.92 44.52 14.42
C ILE A 258 -0.70 45.09 15.85
N GLY A 259 0.27 44.53 16.61
CA GLY A 259 0.60 45.02 17.96
C GLY A 259 -0.45 44.69 19.05
N GLN A 260 -1.54 44.01 18.72
CA GLN A 260 -2.61 43.70 19.66
C GLN A 260 -2.22 42.51 20.57
N ILE A 261 -2.36 42.67 21.88
CA ILE A 261 -2.23 41.59 22.85
C ILE A 261 -3.60 40.96 23.02
N ALA A 262 -3.74 39.69 22.63
CA ALA A 262 -5.00 38.95 22.75
C ALA A 262 -4.80 37.74 23.66
N ASP A 263 -5.79 37.45 24.49
CA ASP A 263 -5.91 36.19 25.21
C ASP A 263 -6.35 35.11 24.24
N ALA A 264 -5.77 33.89 24.35
CA ALA A 264 -6.00 32.80 23.38
C ALA A 264 -7.45 32.29 23.41
N GLU A 265 -8.07 32.23 24.61
CA GLU A 265 -9.46 31.77 24.76
C GLU A 265 -10.43 32.83 24.23
N ALA A 266 -10.18 34.11 24.51
CA ALA A 266 -10.97 35.21 23.99
C ALA A 266 -10.81 35.38 22.46
N LEU A 267 -9.66 35.04 21.90
CA LEU A 267 -9.39 35.15 20.47
C LEU A 267 -10.03 34.02 19.64
N GLY A 268 -9.97 32.78 20.12
CA GLY A 268 -10.40 31.62 19.33
C GLY A 268 -10.73 30.37 20.18
N GLY A 269 -11.17 30.56 21.42
CA GLY A 269 -11.64 29.45 22.24
C GLY A 269 -13.06 28.99 21.88
N ALA A 270 -13.42 27.80 22.36
CA ALA A 270 -14.70 27.16 22.05
C ALA A 270 -15.90 28.03 22.43
N ARG A 271 -15.79 28.73 23.57
CA ARG A 271 -16.86 29.65 24.05
C ARG A 271 -17.04 30.84 23.11
N MET A 272 -15.96 31.48 22.70
CA MET A 272 -16.01 32.60 21.77
C MET A 272 -16.68 32.21 20.46
N HIS A 273 -16.30 31.05 19.89
CA HIS A 273 -16.87 30.57 18.64
C HIS A 273 -18.34 30.14 18.76
N ALA A 274 -18.75 29.60 19.89
CA ALA A 274 -20.15 29.21 20.12
C ALA A 274 -21.08 30.40 20.41
N GLU A 275 -20.62 31.40 21.21
CA GLU A 275 -21.47 32.46 21.71
C GLU A 275 -21.39 33.76 20.89
N ILE A 276 -20.26 34.05 20.25
CA ILE A 276 -20.00 35.34 19.59
C ILE A 276 -19.91 35.18 18.06
N SER A 277 -19.01 34.36 17.55
CA SER A 277 -18.83 34.24 16.08
C SER A 277 -19.84 33.30 15.41
N GLY A 278 -20.49 32.42 16.17
CA GLY A 278 -21.43 31.44 15.63
C GLY A 278 -20.77 30.39 14.70
N THR A 279 -19.44 30.21 14.79
CA THR A 279 -18.69 29.30 13.92
C THR A 279 -18.86 27.84 14.34
N VAL A 280 -19.09 27.58 15.65
CA VAL A 280 -19.16 26.23 16.23
C VAL A 280 -20.62 25.86 16.49
N ASP A 281 -21.00 24.69 15.99
CA ASP A 281 -22.36 24.15 16.16
C ASP A 281 -22.56 23.55 17.57
N TYR A 282 -21.53 22.85 18.10
CA TYR A 282 -21.60 22.21 19.43
C TYR A 282 -20.34 22.48 20.24
N ARG A 283 -20.52 23.03 21.43
CA ARG A 283 -19.47 23.20 22.43
C ARG A 283 -19.59 22.09 23.48
N GLU A 284 -18.51 21.33 23.65
CA GLU A 284 -18.48 20.17 24.54
C GLU A 284 -17.45 20.36 25.67
N PRO A 285 -17.69 19.86 26.88
CA PRO A 285 -16.81 20.13 28.02
C PRO A 285 -15.45 19.39 27.95
N ASN A 286 -15.35 18.31 27.18
CA ASN A 286 -14.12 17.50 27.05
C ASN A 286 -14.22 16.54 25.87
N ASP A 287 -13.12 15.82 25.61
CA ASP A 287 -13.00 14.83 24.53
C ASP A 287 -14.11 13.76 24.64
N HIS A 288 -14.34 13.19 25.81
CA HIS A 288 -15.35 12.14 26.01
C HIS A 288 -16.77 12.59 25.65
N ALA A 289 -17.17 13.80 26.04
CA ALA A 289 -18.48 14.34 25.69
C ALA A 289 -18.60 14.61 24.19
N CYS A 290 -17.54 15.14 23.59
CA CYS A 290 -17.46 15.42 22.16
C CYS A 290 -17.58 14.13 21.33
N LEU A 291 -16.88 13.07 21.70
CA LEU A 291 -16.95 11.78 21.02
C LEU A 291 -18.35 11.14 21.14
N ARG A 292 -18.98 11.23 22.32
CA ARG A 292 -20.39 10.79 22.47
C ARG A 292 -21.35 11.59 21.58
N ARG A 293 -21.16 12.91 21.47
CA ARG A 293 -21.95 13.76 20.56
C ARG A 293 -21.77 13.35 19.11
N LEU A 294 -20.52 13.13 18.66
CA LEU A 294 -20.24 12.63 17.31
C LEU A 294 -20.95 11.31 17.03
N ARG A 295 -20.89 10.35 17.95
CA ARG A 295 -21.61 9.07 17.81
C ARG A 295 -23.13 9.30 17.66
N SER A 296 -23.71 10.17 18.48
CA SER A 296 -25.14 10.51 18.39
C SER A 296 -25.51 11.16 17.06
N LEU A 297 -24.66 12.03 16.51
CA LEU A 297 -24.90 12.65 15.20
C LEU A 297 -24.83 11.64 14.05
N ILE A 298 -23.94 10.66 14.13
CA ILE A 298 -23.87 9.56 13.15
C ILE A 298 -25.11 8.66 13.22
N ASP A 299 -25.64 8.41 14.41
CA ASP A 299 -26.86 7.60 14.62
C ASP A 299 -28.09 8.25 13.97
N LEU A 300 -28.13 9.58 13.90
CA LEU A 300 -29.22 10.33 13.27
C LEU A 300 -29.21 10.28 11.73
N LEU A 301 -28.11 9.84 11.12
CA LEU A 301 -28.05 9.74 9.67
C LEU A 301 -29.04 8.66 9.15
N PRO A 302 -29.73 8.92 8.02
CA PRO A 302 -30.60 7.92 7.40
C PRO A 302 -29.85 6.59 7.17
N ALA A 303 -30.57 5.47 7.30
CA ALA A 303 -29.96 4.14 7.10
C ALA A 303 -29.16 4.10 5.80
N ALA A 304 -27.93 3.60 5.85
CA ALA A 304 -27.11 3.45 4.66
C ALA A 304 -27.82 2.47 3.70
N LYS A 305 -27.80 2.78 2.40
CA LYS A 305 -28.33 1.87 1.36
C LYS A 305 -27.53 0.56 1.22
N THR A 306 -26.38 0.48 1.90
CA THR A 306 -25.57 -0.73 2.04
C THR A 306 -26.08 -1.56 3.22
N SER A 307 -26.27 -2.86 3.02
CA SER A 307 -26.79 -3.79 4.01
C SER A 307 -26.16 -3.60 5.40
N SER A 308 -26.99 -3.69 6.44
CA SER A 308 -26.58 -3.60 7.84
C SER A 308 -25.45 -4.59 8.15
N VAL A 309 -24.36 -4.05 8.61
CA VAL A 309 -23.01 -4.65 8.53
C VAL A 309 -22.77 -5.81 9.51
N LEU A 310 -23.59 -5.98 10.54
CA LEU A 310 -23.24 -6.90 11.63
C LEU A 310 -24.11 -8.19 11.71
N ASN A 311 -25.14 -8.33 10.90
CA ASN A 311 -26.13 -9.42 11.10
C ASN A 311 -26.24 -10.48 10.00
N ASP A 312 -25.46 -10.41 8.91
CA ASP A 312 -25.51 -11.41 7.82
C ASP A 312 -24.33 -12.40 7.86
N GLU A 313 -24.08 -13.03 9.02
CA GLU A 313 -23.18 -14.19 9.09
C GLU A 313 -23.80 -15.46 8.47
N THR A 314 -25.09 -15.45 8.13
CA THR A 314 -25.84 -16.65 7.74
C THR A 314 -25.75 -17.03 6.26
N GLU A 315 -25.19 -16.20 5.38
CA GLU A 315 -24.96 -16.54 3.96
C GLU A 315 -23.55 -16.23 3.44
N SER A 316 -22.59 -15.95 4.32
CA SER A 316 -21.21 -15.72 3.89
C SER A 316 -20.59 -17.04 3.45
N GLY A 317 -20.36 -17.20 2.14
CA GLY A 317 -19.58 -18.31 1.61
C GLY A 317 -18.23 -18.41 2.32
N GLN A 318 -17.81 -19.61 2.64
CA GLN A 318 -16.47 -19.86 3.18
C GLN A 318 -15.51 -20.19 2.05
N ALA A 319 -14.25 -19.80 2.20
CA ALA A 319 -13.21 -20.21 1.26
C ALA A 319 -12.99 -21.73 1.34
N GLN A 320 -12.55 -22.32 0.24
CA GLN A 320 -12.29 -23.77 0.17
C GLN A 320 -11.09 -24.18 1.03
N ARG A 321 -10.08 -23.31 1.17
CA ARG A 321 -8.85 -23.54 1.93
C ARG A 321 -8.70 -22.48 3.03
N ASN A 322 -7.91 -22.81 4.04
CA ASN A 322 -7.61 -21.89 5.13
C ASN A 322 -6.74 -20.72 4.63
N ALA A 323 -7.03 -19.51 5.11
CA ALA A 323 -6.24 -18.33 4.74
C ALA A 323 -4.75 -18.43 5.15
N ASN A 324 -4.43 -19.19 6.19
CA ASN A 324 -3.05 -19.44 6.60
C ASN A 324 -2.25 -20.32 5.61
N ASP A 325 -2.93 -21.06 4.73
CA ASP A 325 -2.25 -21.85 3.70
C ASP A 325 -1.49 -20.95 2.72
N LEU A 326 -1.88 -19.68 2.60
CA LEU A 326 -1.19 -18.67 1.78
C LEU A 326 0.29 -18.53 2.13
N TYR A 327 0.67 -18.72 3.39
CA TYR A 327 2.06 -18.69 3.82
C TYR A 327 2.92 -19.82 3.26
N ASN A 328 2.29 -20.93 2.87
CA ASN A 328 2.96 -22.09 2.27
C ASN A 328 2.84 -22.12 0.74
N ILE A 329 1.80 -21.48 0.18
CA ILE A 329 1.57 -21.42 -1.27
C ILE A 329 2.50 -20.41 -1.93
N VAL A 330 2.64 -19.22 -1.34
CA VAL A 330 3.42 -18.14 -1.94
C VAL A 330 4.82 -18.11 -1.31
N PRO A 331 5.89 -18.24 -2.12
CA PRO A 331 7.26 -18.14 -1.64
C PRO A 331 7.57 -16.80 -0.98
N GLY A 332 8.37 -16.81 0.09
CA GLY A 332 8.68 -15.62 0.88
C GLY A 332 9.35 -14.49 0.08
N ASP A 333 10.12 -14.83 -0.95
CA ASP A 333 10.77 -13.86 -1.85
C ASP A 333 9.86 -13.38 -3.00
N GLY A 334 8.66 -13.96 -3.15
CA GLY A 334 7.70 -13.67 -4.21
C GLY A 334 8.12 -14.12 -5.61
N ARG A 335 9.22 -14.88 -5.75
CA ARG A 335 9.80 -15.27 -7.05
C ARG A 335 9.59 -16.72 -7.44
N GLY A 336 9.25 -17.59 -6.49
CA GLY A 336 9.02 -19.01 -6.76
C GLY A 336 7.76 -19.26 -7.58
N GLU A 337 7.70 -20.45 -8.19
CA GLU A 337 6.53 -20.88 -8.95
C GLU A 337 5.45 -21.43 -8.03
N TYR A 338 4.21 -20.99 -8.26
CA TYR A 338 3.00 -21.53 -7.63
C TYR A 338 1.80 -21.31 -8.56
N ASP A 339 0.80 -22.17 -8.43
CA ASP A 339 -0.46 -21.96 -9.14
C ASP A 339 -1.32 -20.94 -8.41
N ILE A 340 -1.67 -19.85 -9.07
CA ILE A 340 -2.53 -18.82 -8.50
C ILE A 340 -3.93 -19.35 -8.14
N ARG A 341 -4.36 -20.48 -8.71
CA ARG A 341 -5.64 -21.12 -8.38
C ARG A 341 -5.65 -21.66 -6.95
N ASP A 342 -4.51 -22.16 -6.46
CA ASP A 342 -4.36 -22.57 -5.06
C ASP A 342 -4.52 -21.37 -4.09
N PHE A 343 -3.98 -20.21 -4.49
CA PHE A 343 -4.21 -18.95 -3.77
C PHE A 343 -5.69 -18.56 -3.78
N LEU A 344 -6.33 -18.60 -4.96
CA LEU A 344 -7.74 -18.23 -5.11
C LEU A 344 -8.66 -19.13 -4.28
N ALA A 345 -8.32 -20.40 -4.09
CA ALA A 345 -9.04 -21.31 -3.20
C ALA A 345 -9.03 -20.88 -1.72
N CYS A 346 -8.03 -20.09 -1.29
CA CYS A 346 -8.00 -19.46 0.04
C CYS A 346 -8.77 -18.14 0.11
N LEU A 347 -9.10 -17.54 -1.05
CA LEU A 347 -9.64 -16.19 -1.12
C LEU A 347 -11.14 -16.15 -1.42
N VAL A 348 -11.60 -16.93 -2.40
CA VAL A 348 -12.98 -16.88 -2.89
C VAL A 348 -13.87 -17.91 -2.23
N ASP A 349 -15.18 -17.69 -2.27
CA ASP A 349 -16.18 -18.61 -1.76
C ASP A 349 -16.10 -19.95 -2.49
N ALA A 350 -16.14 -21.05 -1.75
CA ALA A 350 -16.00 -22.40 -2.29
C ALA A 350 -17.03 -22.67 -3.42
N GLY A 351 -16.54 -23.24 -4.52
CA GLY A 351 -17.36 -23.61 -5.67
C GLY A 351 -17.83 -22.44 -6.55
N THR A 352 -17.40 -21.21 -6.29
CA THR A 352 -17.84 -20.03 -7.06
C THR A 352 -16.87 -19.59 -8.16
N LEU A 353 -15.65 -20.12 -8.17
CA LEU A 353 -14.62 -19.75 -9.15
C LEU A 353 -14.99 -20.26 -10.56
N GLN A 354 -15.14 -19.35 -11.50
CA GLN A 354 -15.43 -19.63 -12.91
C GLN A 354 -14.35 -18.94 -13.77
N GLU A 355 -13.36 -19.71 -14.19
CA GLU A 355 -12.26 -19.18 -14.99
C GLU A 355 -12.71 -18.83 -16.40
N PHE A 356 -12.37 -17.62 -16.86
CA PHE A 356 -12.66 -17.11 -18.19
C PHE A 356 -11.46 -17.37 -19.10
N ARG A 357 -11.66 -18.07 -20.23
CA ARG A 357 -10.61 -18.43 -21.20
C ARG A 357 -9.41 -19.12 -20.56
N SER A 358 -9.66 -20.21 -19.84
CA SER A 358 -8.63 -21.00 -19.13
C SER A 358 -7.48 -21.46 -20.02
N ASP A 359 -7.77 -21.77 -21.31
CA ASP A 359 -6.80 -22.35 -22.25
C ASP A 359 -6.09 -21.30 -23.11
N TYR A 360 -6.35 -19.99 -22.89
CA TYR A 360 -5.76 -18.89 -23.66
C TYR A 360 -5.12 -17.88 -22.73
N GLY A 361 -3.90 -17.38 -23.06
CA GLY A 361 -3.20 -16.37 -22.28
C GLY A 361 -2.96 -16.82 -20.83
N MET A 362 -2.44 -18.04 -20.65
CA MET A 362 -2.41 -18.74 -19.37
C MET A 362 -1.51 -18.11 -18.31
N THR A 363 -0.64 -17.15 -18.67
CA THR A 363 0.16 -16.38 -17.70
C THR A 363 -0.68 -15.35 -16.91
N LEU A 364 -1.94 -15.16 -17.27
CA LEU A 364 -2.92 -14.36 -16.57
C LEU A 364 -4.19 -15.17 -16.33
N VAL A 365 -4.58 -15.37 -15.09
CA VAL A 365 -5.87 -15.97 -14.72
C VAL A 365 -6.91 -14.87 -14.61
N THR A 366 -8.01 -15.02 -15.32
CA THR A 366 -9.19 -14.17 -15.24
C THR A 366 -10.39 -15.02 -14.89
N ALA A 367 -11.15 -14.63 -13.85
CA ALA A 367 -12.25 -15.44 -13.36
C ALA A 367 -13.37 -14.60 -12.77
N PHE A 368 -14.60 -15.10 -12.85
CA PHE A 368 -15.70 -14.66 -12.01
C PHE A 368 -15.72 -15.50 -10.72
N ALA A 369 -16.01 -14.87 -9.60
CA ALA A 369 -16.11 -15.53 -8.31
C ALA A 369 -16.98 -14.73 -7.33
N ARG A 370 -17.10 -15.21 -6.09
CA ARG A 370 -17.69 -14.46 -4.98
C ARG A 370 -16.73 -14.37 -3.80
N ILE A 371 -16.81 -13.27 -3.07
CA ILE A 371 -16.20 -13.10 -1.75
C ILE A 371 -17.31 -12.67 -0.78
N ASN A 372 -17.56 -13.48 0.24
CA ASN A 372 -18.70 -13.29 1.17
C ASN A 372 -20.02 -13.03 0.43
N GLY A 373 -20.35 -13.89 -0.55
CA GLY A 373 -21.55 -13.79 -1.38
C GLY A 373 -21.49 -12.70 -2.47
N ARG A 374 -20.59 -11.73 -2.40
CA ARG A 374 -20.50 -10.60 -3.35
C ARG A 374 -19.82 -11.02 -4.65
N PRO A 375 -20.47 -10.85 -5.81
CA PRO A 375 -19.90 -11.22 -7.10
C PRO A 375 -18.79 -10.24 -7.51
N ILE A 376 -17.71 -10.77 -8.07
CA ILE A 376 -16.53 -10.03 -8.53
C ILE A 376 -15.93 -10.62 -9.79
N GLY A 377 -15.18 -9.79 -10.53
CA GLY A 377 -14.17 -10.25 -11.48
C GLY A 377 -12.80 -10.28 -10.83
N ILE A 378 -11.97 -11.25 -11.18
CA ILE A 378 -10.58 -11.40 -10.73
C ILE A 378 -9.65 -11.36 -11.91
N VAL A 379 -8.58 -10.57 -11.80
CA VAL A 379 -7.45 -10.56 -12.74
C VAL A 379 -6.17 -10.81 -11.93
N ALA A 380 -5.54 -11.96 -12.13
CA ALA A 380 -4.42 -12.43 -11.32
C ALA A 380 -3.29 -12.99 -12.17
N ASN A 381 -2.03 -12.65 -11.84
CA ASN A 381 -0.89 -13.28 -12.51
C ASN A 381 -0.80 -14.75 -12.13
N GLN A 382 -0.68 -15.64 -13.15
CA GLN A 382 -0.22 -17.01 -12.94
C GLN A 382 1.28 -17.00 -12.75
N CYS A 383 1.75 -17.54 -11.65
CA CYS A 383 3.17 -17.56 -11.30
C CYS A 383 3.87 -18.86 -11.72
N GLN A 384 3.12 -19.87 -12.14
CA GLN A 384 3.64 -21.10 -12.71
C GLN A 384 3.95 -20.92 -14.19
N ARG A 385 5.01 -21.56 -14.68
CA ARG A 385 5.29 -21.64 -16.12
C ARG A 385 4.17 -22.37 -16.86
N CYS A 386 3.83 -21.91 -18.04
CA CYS A 386 2.83 -22.53 -18.91
C CYS A 386 3.33 -22.61 -20.36
N ARG A 387 2.54 -23.24 -21.24
CA ARG A 387 2.84 -23.31 -22.68
C ARG A 387 1.75 -22.58 -23.45
N SER A 388 2.15 -21.78 -24.43
CA SER A 388 1.23 -21.18 -25.37
C SER A 388 0.59 -22.26 -26.28
N ALA A 389 -0.47 -21.88 -27.01
CA ALA A 389 -1.08 -22.76 -28.02
C ALA A 389 -0.08 -23.20 -29.11
N ALA A 390 0.97 -22.42 -29.37
CA ALA A 390 2.08 -22.76 -30.27
C ALA A 390 3.12 -23.69 -29.64
N GLY A 391 2.96 -24.06 -28.35
CA GLY A 391 3.90 -24.90 -27.61
C GLY A 391 5.09 -24.16 -27.00
N GLU A 392 5.16 -22.83 -27.11
CA GLU A 392 6.23 -22.03 -26.56
C GLU A 392 6.11 -21.94 -25.03
N LEU A 393 7.25 -22.04 -24.34
CA LEU A 393 7.31 -21.89 -22.89
C LEU A 393 7.13 -20.42 -22.49
N GLN A 394 6.11 -20.14 -21.70
CA GLN A 394 5.81 -18.82 -21.12
C GLN A 394 6.16 -18.81 -19.63
N ILE A 395 6.82 -17.76 -19.18
CA ILE A 395 7.29 -17.58 -17.80
C ILE A 395 6.15 -17.01 -16.96
N GLY A 396 5.91 -17.58 -15.78
CA GLY A 396 4.92 -17.07 -14.83
C GLY A 396 5.22 -15.64 -14.36
N GLY A 397 4.18 -14.87 -14.09
CA GLY A 397 4.30 -13.46 -13.70
C GLY A 397 4.63 -12.49 -14.83
N VAL A 398 4.83 -12.98 -16.07
CA VAL A 398 5.13 -12.16 -17.25
C VAL A 398 3.87 -12.03 -18.12
N LEU A 399 3.60 -10.83 -18.61
CA LEU A 399 2.50 -10.56 -19.53
C LEU A 399 2.97 -10.76 -20.99
N TYR A 400 2.24 -11.58 -21.72
CA TYR A 400 2.42 -11.85 -23.15
C TYR A 400 1.28 -11.21 -23.96
N PRO A 401 1.36 -11.14 -25.30
CA PRO A 401 0.28 -10.56 -26.11
C PRO A 401 -1.08 -11.21 -25.86
N ASP A 402 -1.12 -12.53 -25.79
CA ASP A 402 -2.34 -13.32 -25.54
C ASP A 402 -2.94 -13.05 -24.16
N SER A 403 -2.11 -13.02 -23.11
CA SER A 403 -2.58 -12.73 -21.74
C SER A 403 -3.01 -11.28 -21.58
N ALA A 404 -2.36 -10.33 -22.25
CA ALA A 404 -2.76 -8.93 -22.24
C ALA A 404 -4.12 -8.72 -22.93
N GLU A 405 -4.36 -9.37 -24.08
CA GLU A 405 -5.63 -9.30 -24.80
C GLU A 405 -6.76 -10.01 -24.02
N LYS A 406 -6.47 -11.14 -23.38
CA LYS A 406 -7.40 -11.81 -22.46
C LYS A 406 -7.82 -10.88 -21.32
N GLY A 407 -6.82 -10.25 -20.66
CA GLY A 407 -7.07 -9.31 -19.57
C GLY A 407 -7.91 -8.11 -20.00
N ALA A 408 -7.58 -7.49 -21.14
CA ALA A 408 -8.34 -6.38 -21.69
C ALA A 408 -9.81 -6.76 -21.93
N ARG A 409 -10.04 -7.90 -22.61
CA ARG A 409 -11.40 -8.39 -22.89
C ARG A 409 -12.17 -8.69 -21.60
N PHE A 410 -11.51 -9.26 -20.59
CA PHE A 410 -12.16 -9.58 -19.31
C PHE A 410 -12.52 -8.32 -18.51
N VAL A 411 -11.65 -7.32 -18.48
CA VAL A 411 -11.96 -6.02 -17.84
C VAL A 411 -13.18 -5.38 -18.51
N MET A 412 -13.27 -5.42 -19.84
CA MET A 412 -14.47 -4.93 -20.56
C MET A 412 -15.73 -5.70 -20.16
N GLU A 413 -15.64 -7.04 -20.02
CA GLU A 413 -16.76 -7.88 -19.60
C GLU A 413 -17.25 -7.53 -18.19
N CYS A 414 -16.32 -7.30 -17.23
CA CYS A 414 -16.67 -6.85 -15.89
C CYS A 414 -17.36 -5.48 -15.91
N ASN A 415 -16.93 -4.56 -16.77
CA ASN A 415 -17.58 -3.25 -16.93
C ASN A 415 -18.99 -3.38 -17.52
N GLN A 416 -19.18 -4.22 -18.53
CA GLN A 416 -20.50 -4.49 -19.12
C GLN A 416 -21.46 -5.09 -18.09
N SER A 417 -20.95 -5.99 -17.25
CA SER A 417 -21.71 -6.66 -16.18
C SER A 417 -21.78 -5.86 -14.88
N LYS A 418 -21.14 -4.69 -14.80
CA LYS A 418 -21.06 -3.81 -13.61
C LYS A 418 -20.53 -4.53 -12.38
N LEU A 419 -19.54 -5.41 -12.57
CA LEU A 419 -18.89 -6.17 -11.50
C LEU A 419 -17.62 -5.46 -11.03
N PRO A 420 -17.40 -5.30 -9.71
CA PRO A 420 -16.11 -4.84 -9.18
C PRO A 420 -14.99 -5.81 -9.57
N ILE A 421 -13.78 -5.28 -9.77
CA ILE A 421 -12.62 -6.08 -10.19
C ILE A 421 -11.58 -6.10 -9.08
N VAL A 422 -11.12 -7.30 -8.75
CA VAL A 422 -9.97 -7.53 -7.86
C VAL A 422 -8.75 -7.88 -8.72
N PHE A 423 -7.71 -7.05 -8.63
CA PHE A 423 -6.41 -7.29 -9.26
C PHE A 423 -5.45 -7.86 -8.22
N LEU A 424 -4.86 -9.03 -8.52
CA LEU A 424 -3.82 -9.68 -7.71
C LEU A 424 -2.51 -9.60 -8.48
N GLN A 425 -1.62 -8.70 -8.06
CA GLN A 425 -0.37 -8.44 -8.76
C GLN A 425 0.78 -9.28 -8.21
N ASN A 426 1.37 -10.12 -9.06
CA ASN A 426 2.73 -10.62 -8.94
C ASN A 426 3.37 -10.58 -10.33
N VAL A 427 3.55 -9.35 -10.86
CA VAL A 427 3.94 -9.11 -12.24
C VAL A 427 5.42 -8.71 -12.34
N GLN A 428 6.15 -9.41 -13.22
CA GLN A 428 7.55 -9.12 -13.53
C GLN A 428 7.70 -8.11 -14.69
N GLY A 429 6.62 -7.82 -15.39
CA GLY A 429 6.57 -6.93 -16.54
C GLY A 429 5.91 -7.56 -17.75
N PHE A 430 5.94 -6.86 -18.88
CA PHE A 430 5.63 -7.44 -20.19
C PHE A 430 6.84 -8.18 -20.74
N MET A 431 6.60 -9.23 -21.55
CA MET A 431 7.67 -9.93 -22.23
C MET A 431 8.41 -9.00 -23.18
N VAL A 432 9.71 -9.14 -23.22
CA VAL A 432 10.62 -8.34 -24.05
C VAL A 432 11.32 -9.22 -25.09
N GLY A 433 11.91 -8.60 -26.10
CA GLY A 433 12.71 -9.29 -27.11
C GLY A 433 12.05 -9.30 -28.48
N TRP A 434 12.84 -9.71 -29.48
CA TRP A 434 12.49 -9.63 -30.89
C TRP A 434 11.14 -10.27 -31.23
N GLN A 435 10.91 -11.50 -30.80
CA GLN A 435 9.66 -12.23 -31.05
C GLN A 435 8.45 -11.54 -30.43
N SER A 436 8.62 -11.03 -29.20
CA SER A 436 7.56 -10.33 -28.47
C SER A 436 7.16 -9.02 -29.16
N GLU A 437 8.15 -8.25 -29.63
CA GLU A 437 7.88 -7.01 -30.38
C GLU A 437 7.18 -7.32 -31.71
N GLN A 438 7.63 -8.31 -32.45
CA GLN A 438 6.99 -8.70 -33.72
C GLN A 438 5.59 -9.26 -33.54
N SER A 439 5.29 -9.92 -32.41
CA SER A 439 3.93 -10.38 -32.07
C SER A 439 3.00 -9.26 -31.61
N GLY A 440 3.50 -8.03 -31.48
CA GLY A 440 2.73 -6.85 -31.13
C GLY A 440 2.48 -6.69 -29.64
N ILE A 441 3.44 -7.04 -28.78
CA ILE A 441 3.32 -6.91 -27.31
C ILE A 441 2.92 -5.51 -26.87
N ILE A 442 3.52 -4.47 -27.48
CA ILE A 442 3.18 -3.07 -27.15
C ILE A 442 1.74 -2.73 -27.47
N ARG A 443 1.21 -3.24 -28.60
CA ARG A 443 -0.19 -3.06 -29.02
C ARG A 443 -1.14 -3.79 -28.07
N SER A 444 -0.86 -5.05 -27.76
CA SER A 444 -1.69 -5.85 -26.86
C SER A 444 -1.62 -5.32 -25.42
N GLY A 445 -0.46 -4.87 -24.98
CA GLY A 445 -0.28 -4.19 -23.70
C GLY A 445 -1.10 -2.89 -23.63
N ALA A 446 -1.09 -2.08 -24.69
CA ALA A 446 -1.87 -0.85 -24.76
C ALA A 446 -3.39 -1.11 -24.68
N LYS A 447 -3.90 -2.22 -25.24
CA LYS A 447 -5.30 -2.63 -25.09
C LYS A 447 -5.67 -2.86 -23.62
N LEU A 448 -4.82 -3.58 -22.87
CA LEU A 448 -5.06 -3.85 -21.46
C LEU A 448 -5.00 -2.57 -20.63
N VAL A 449 -3.98 -1.75 -20.84
CA VAL A 449 -3.84 -0.44 -20.16
C VAL A 449 -5.05 0.45 -20.47
N ASN A 450 -5.52 0.50 -21.72
CA ASN A 450 -6.71 1.25 -22.11
C ASN A 450 -7.97 0.74 -21.38
N ALA A 451 -8.21 -0.57 -21.37
CA ALA A 451 -9.36 -1.16 -20.70
C ALA A 451 -9.38 -0.86 -19.19
N VAL A 452 -8.22 -0.97 -18.52
CA VAL A 452 -8.10 -0.67 -17.08
C VAL A 452 -8.27 0.82 -16.79
N SER A 453 -7.70 1.69 -17.63
CA SER A 453 -7.80 3.15 -17.50
C SER A 453 -9.24 3.66 -17.61
N ASN A 454 -9.99 3.12 -18.57
CA ASN A 454 -11.37 3.52 -18.82
C ASN A 454 -12.41 2.72 -18.00
N SER A 455 -11.97 1.77 -17.19
CA SER A 455 -12.87 1.00 -16.34
C SER A 455 -13.55 1.88 -15.30
N VAL A 456 -14.88 1.84 -15.30
CA VAL A 456 -15.75 2.63 -14.42
C VAL A 456 -16.29 1.84 -13.23
N VAL A 457 -16.06 0.54 -13.19
CA VAL A 457 -16.41 -0.30 -12.02
C VAL A 457 -15.36 -0.15 -10.92
N PRO A 458 -15.73 -0.35 -9.65
CA PRO A 458 -14.78 -0.34 -8.54
C PRO A 458 -13.64 -1.34 -8.76
N LYS A 459 -12.41 -0.89 -8.54
CA LYS A 459 -11.18 -1.68 -8.68
C LYS A 459 -10.48 -1.78 -7.33
N LEU A 460 -10.13 -2.99 -6.91
CA LEU A 460 -9.37 -3.28 -5.70
C LEU A 460 -8.08 -3.97 -6.11
N THR A 461 -6.94 -3.51 -5.64
CA THR A 461 -5.64 -4.08 -6.02
C THR A 461 -4.89 -4.57 -4.80
N VAL A 462 -4.37 -5.81 -4.87
CA VAL A 462 -3.49 -6.40 -3.87
C VAL A 462 -2.19 -6.82 -4.56
N VAL A 463 -1.06 -6.28 -4.11
CA VAL A 463 0.26 -6.69 -4.59
C VAL A 463 0.78 -7.79 -3.69
N ILE A 464 0.82 -9.01 -4.22
CA ILE A 464 1.18 -10.23 -3.49
C ILE A 464 2.63 -10.65 -3.71
N GLY A 465 3.38 -9.89 -4.51
CA GLY A 465 4.77 -10.13 -4.85
C GLY A 465 5.35 -8.98 -5.67
N GLY A 466 5.82 -9.25 -6.88
CA GLY A 466 6.37 -8.23 -7.78
C GLY A 466 5.31 -7.30 -8.38
N SER A 467 5.68 -6.03 -8.56
CA SER A 467 4.90 -5.04 -9.32
C SER A 467 5.87 -4.19 -10.14
N PHE A 468 6.30 -4.74 -11.29
CA PHE A 468 7.41 -4.18 -12.06
C PHE A 468 6.95 -3.56 -13.39
N GLY A 469 7.56 -2.43 -13.73
CA GLY A 469 7.43 -1.73 -15.00
C GLY A 469 5.97 -1.42 -15.37
N ALA A 470 5.67 -1.48 -16.67
CA ALA A 470 4.32 -1.25 -17.18
C ALA A 470 3.30 -2.34 -16.76
N GLY A 471 3.75 -3.46 -16.21
CA GLY A 471 2.88 -4.47 -15.59
C GLY A 471 2.08 -3.90 -14.42
N ASN A 472 2.71 -3.01 -13.61
CA ASN A 472 2.00 -2.26 -12.56
C ASN A 472 0.80 -1.49 -13.13
N TYR A 473 0.97 -0.82 -14.27
CA TYR A 473 -0.05 -0.01 -14.92
C TYR A 473 -1.19 -0.88 -15.48
N ALA A 474 -0.81 -1.94 -16.18
CA ALA A 474 -1.75 -2.87 -16.81
C ALA A 474 -2.65 -3.61 -15.82
N LEU A 475 -2.20 -3.78 -14.58
CA LEU A 475 -2.92 -4.47 -13.50
C LEU A 475 -3.41 -3.52 -12.40
N CYS A 476 -3.79 -2.31 -12.79
CA CYS A 476 -4.40 -1.32 -11.90
C CYS A 476 -3.51 -0.89 -10.72
N GLY A 477 -2.29 -0.39 -11.03
CA GLY A 477 -1.46 0.29 -10.04
C GLY A 477 -2.11 1.59 -9.53
N LYS A 478 -1.46 2.26 -8.57
CA LYS A 478 -2.02 3.43 -7.85
C LYS A 478 -2.53 4.55 -8.76
N ALA A 479 -1.87 4.78 -9.91
CA ALA A 479 -2.26 5.81 -10.89
C ALA A 479 -3.53 5.47 -11.68
N TYR A 480 -4.05 4.25 -11.56
CA TYR A 480 -5.24 3.77 -12.28
C TYR A 480 -6.49 3.74 -11.39
N ASP A 481 -6.51 4.56 -10.35
CA ASP A 481 -7.62 4.82 -9.44
C ASP A 481 -8.21 3.58 -8.76
N PRO A 482 -7.40 2.69 -8.16
CA PRO A 482 -7.95 1.64 -7.32
C PRO A 482 -8.63 2.26 -6.09
N TRP A 483 -9.77 1.70 -5.70
CA TRP A 483 -10.49 2.13 -4.50
C TRP A 483 -9.68 1.81 -3.24
N LEU A 484 -9.04 0.63 -3.22
CA LEU A 484 -7.98 0.29 -2.27
C LEU A 484 -6.78 -0.30 -3.01
N MET A 485 -5.60 0.04 -2.54
CA MET A 485 -4.31 -0.49 -2.97
C MET A 485 -3.60 -1.09 -1.78
N LEU A 486 -3.60 -2.42 -1.72
CA LEU A 486 -3.02 -3.20 -0.61
C LEU A 486 -1.75 -3.91 -1.08
N ALA A 487 -0.87 -4.21 -0.17
CA ALA A 487 0.32 -5.00 -0.48
C ALA A 487 0.68 -5.97 0.64
N TRP A 488 1.34 -7.07 0.28
CA TRP A 488 1.90 -8.02 1.23
C TRP A 488 3.30 -7.61 1.69
N PRO A 489 3.79 -8.17 2.81
CA PRO A 489 5.11 -7.85 3.37
C PRO A 489 6.29 -8.11 2.44
N ASN A 490 6.17 -9.05 1.50
CA ASN A 490 7.18 -9.40 0.49
C ASN A 490 7.03 -8.64 -0.83
N ALA A 491 6.05 -7.74 -0.94
CA ALA A 491 5.80 -7.00 -2.18
C ALA A 491 6.98 -6.08 -2.54
N ARG A 492 7.20 -5.93 -3.84
CA ARG A 492 8.30 -5.13 -4.41
C ARG A 492 7.82 -4.29 -5.58
N TYR A 493 8.26 -3.05 -5.60
CA TYR A 493 7.92 -2.07 -6.64
C TYR A 493 9.16 -1.52 -7.30
N ALA A 494 9.28 -1.62 -8.60
CA ALA A 494 10.29 -0.90 -9.38
C ALA A 494 9.94 -0.85 -10.87
N VAL A 495 10.70 -0.04 -11.62
CA VAL A 495 10.63 -0.05 -13.09
C VAL A 495 11.14 -1.37 -13.66
N MET A 496 12.18 -1.94 -13.03
CA MET A 496 12.79 -3.24 -13.40
C MET A 496 13.47 -3.86 -12.18
N GLY A 497 13.92 -5.11 -12.29
CA GLY A 497 14.66 -5.78 -11.23
C GLY A 497 15.98 -5.09 -10.89
N ALA A 498 16.46 -5.22 -9.65
CA ALA A 498 17.66 -4.52 -9.18
C ALA A 498 18.93 -4.88 -9.98
N ASP A 499 19.11 -6.15 -10.34
CA ASP A 499 20.26 -6.59 -11.13
C ASP A 499 20.22 -6.01 -12.54
N GLN A 500 19.05 -6.04 -13.20
CA GLN A 500 18.85 -5.42 -14.52
C GLN A 500 19.09 -3.91 -14.51
N ALA A 501 18.64 -3.23 -13.45
CA ALA A 501 18.86 -1.80 -13.27
C ALA A 501 20.34 -1.49 -13.08
N ALA A 502 21.04 -2.27 -12.23
CA ALA A 502 22.46 -2.12 -11.99
C ALA A 502 23.28 -2.29 -13.28
N ASP A 503 23.01 -3.35 -14.06
CA ASP A 503 23.71 -3.60 -15.32
C ASP A 503 23.42 -2.52 -16.39
N THR A 504 22.17 -2.05 -16.47
CA THR A 504 21.78 -0.98 -17.39
C THR A 504 22.46 0.35 -17.06
N LEU A 505 22.41 0.76 -15.78
CA LEU A 505 23.03 2.02 -15.34
C LEU A 505 24.56 1.97 -15.41
N LEU A 506 25.16 0.83 -15.09
CA LEU A 506 26.60 0.61 -15.28
C LEU A 506 26.98 0.78 -16.75
N SER A 507 26.23 0.18 -17.68
CA SER A 507 26.47 0.31 -19.13
C SER A 507 26.38 1.76 -19.61
N LEU A 508 25.48 2.55 -19.06
CA LEU A 508 25.39 4.00 -19.34
C LEU A 508 26.61 4.74 -18.80
N ARG A 509 27.03 4.48 -17.57
CA ARG A 509 28.20 5.11 -16.95
C ARG A 509 29.50 4.76 -17.67
N ILE A 510 29.65 3.52 -18.14
CA ILE A 510 30.81 3.12 -18.95
C ILE A 510 30.86 3.93 -20.24
N ARG A 511 29.75 4.04 -20.97
CA ARG A 511 29.67 4.83 -22.22
C ARG A 511 29.99 6.31 -22.00
N ASP A 512 29.52 6.90 -20.90
CA ASP A 512 29.78 8.31 -20.57
C ASP A 512 31.25 8.51 -20.21
N ALA A 513 31.87 7.59 -19.47
CA ALA A 513 33.31 7.63 -19.17
C ALA A 513 34.16 7.49 -20.43
N GLU A 514 33.82 6.56 -21.33
CA GLU A 514 34.50 6.38 -22.63
C GLU A 514 34.42 7.64 -23.50
N ARG A 515 33.24 8.30 -23.56
CA ARG A 515 33.06 9.58 -24.25
C ARG A 515 33.93 10.72 -23.66
N ALA A 516 34.16 10.64 -22.33
CA ALA A 516 35.04 11.59 -21.63
C ALA A 516 36.53 11.22 -21.69
N GLY A 517 36.89 10.17 -22.44
CA GLY A 517 38.27 9.68 -22.57
C GLY A 517 38.81 9.01 -21.31
N LYS A 518 37.94 8.56 -20.42
CA LYS A 518 38.29 7.87 -19.17
C LYS A 518 37.83 6.40 -19.22
N ALA A 519 38.73 5.46 -18.91
CA ALA A 519 38.37 4.08 -18.72
C ALA A 519 38.08 3.82 -17.23
N LEU A 520 36.95 3.18 -16.93
CA LEU A 520 36.65 2.71 -15.57
C LEU A 520 37.41 1.41 -15.31
N SER A 521 38.08 1.30 -14.15
CA SER A 521 38.67 0.04 -13.70
C SER A 521 37.59 -1.00 -13.40
N ASP A 522 37.99 -2.29 -13.40
CA ASP A 522 37.05 -3.36 -13.05
C ASP A 522 36.55 -3.25 -11.60
N GLU A 523 37.40 -2.74 -10.70
CA GLU A 523 37.02 -2.45 -9.31
C GLU A 523 35.98 -1.33 -9.21
N ASP A 524 36.15 -0.24 -9.98
CA ASP A 524 35.17 0.85 -10.04
C ASP A 524 33.83 0.40 -10.64
N ARG A 525 33.89 -0.45 -11.67
CA ARG A 525 32.69 -1.04 -12.27
C ARG A 525 31.92 -1.92 -11.27
N ALA A 526 32.63 -2.79 -10.54
CA ALA A 526 32.03 -3.65 -9.52
C ALA A 526 31.41 -2.81 -8.39
N ARG A 527 32.14 -1.81 -7.86
CA ARG A 527 31.64 -0.90 -6.83
C ARG A 527 30.38 -0.16 -7.28
N LEU A 528 30.40 0.47 -8.46
CA LEU A 528 29.25 1.19 -9.01
C LEU A 528 28.04 0.27 -9.20
N ARG A 529 28.26 -0.96 -9.66
CA ARG A 529 27.21 -1.95 -9.84
C ARG A 529 26.56 -2.29 -8.49
N ASP A 530 27.35 -2.54 -7.47
CA ASP A 530 26.86 -2.90 -6.13
C ASP A 530 26.15 -1.74 -5.45
N GLU A 531 26.66 -0.50 -5.54
CA GLU A 531 26.01 0.71 -5.03
C GLU A 531 24.61 0.91 -5.66
N VAL A 532 24.50 0.78 -6.98
CA VAL A 532 23.22 0.91 -7.68
C VAL A 532 22.29 -0.21 -7.27
N ARG A 533 22.78 -1.45 -7.24
CA ARG A 533 22.00 -2.61 -6.85
C ARG A 533 21.44 -2.47 -5.44
N GLN A 534 22.27 -2.08 -4.48
CA GLN A 534 21.84 -1.92 -3.09
C GLN A 534 20.77 -0.83 -2.96
N ARG A 535 20.98 0.34 -3.57
CA ARG A 535 20.00 1.42 -3.58
C ARG A 535 18.66 0.98 -4.19
N TYR A 536 18.68 0.21 -5.27
CA TYR A 536 17.47 -0.35 -5.86
C TYR A 536 16.77 -1.33 -4.94
N VAL A 537 17.50 -2.22 -4.27
CA VAL A 537 16.94 -3.17 -3.30
C VAL A 537 16.20 -2.42 -2.18
N GLU A 538 16.80 -1.37 -1.64
CA GLU A 538 16.17 -0.52 -0.62
C GLU A 538 14.89 0.17 -1.14
N GLN A 539 14.94 0.73 -2.35
CA GLN A 539 13.82 1.46 -2.95
C GLN A 539 12.68 0.54 -3.43
N THR A 540 12.95 -0.75 -3.66
CA THR A 540 11.92 -1.72 -4.05
C THR A 540 11.17 -2.31 -2.88
N ASP A 541 11.67 -2.15 -1.66
CA ASP A 541 11.01 -2.63 -0.43
C ASP A 541 9.63 -1.97 -0.28
N ILE A 542 8.64 -2.78 0.09
CA ILE A 542 7.25 -2.30 0.22
C ILE A 542 7.12 -1.18 1.25
N ARG A 543 7.94 -1.19 2.32
CA ARG A 543 7.94 -0.15 3.35
C ARG A 543 8.35 1.21 2.78
N TYR A 544 9.33 1.21 1.86
CA TYR A 544 9.74 2.43 1.13
C TYR A 544 8.59 3.00 0.30
N GLY A 545 7.86 2.12 -0.41
CA GLY A 545 6.68 2.53 -1.18
C GLY A 545 5.51 2.98 -0.30
N ALA A 546 5.25 2.26 0.79
CA ALA A 546 4.20 2.60 1.74
C ALA A 546 4.48 3.94 2.45
N ALA A 547 5.76 4.22 2.78
CA ALA A 547 6.19 5.51 3.33
C ALA A 547 5.82 6.70 2.43
N ARG A 548 5.80 6.49 1.11
CA ARG A 548 5.49 7.49 0.08
C ARG A 548 4.04 7.45 -0.39
N GLY A 549 3.20 6.60 0.22
CA GLY A 549 1.76 6.49 -0.09
C GLY A 549 1.46 5.72 -1.37
N TRP A 550 2.37 4.84 -1.87
CA TRP A 550 2.10 4.01 -3.05
C TRP A 550 1.06 2.94 -2.77
N VAL A 551 0.92 2.51 -1.52
CA VAL A 551 -0.12 1.60 -1.05
C VAL A 551 -0.86 2.20 0.14
N ASP A 552 -2.09 1.74 0.37
CA ASP A 552 -2.93 2.19 1.46
C ASP A 552 -2.61 1.43 2.77
N ALA A 553 -2.26 0.15 2.66
CA ALA A 553 -1.82 -0.67 3.79
C ALA A 553 -0.88 -1.80 3.33
N ILE A 554 0.05 -2.18 4.20
CA ILE A 554 0.73 -3.47 4.14
C ILE A 554 -0.10 -4.41 5.01
N ILE A 555 -0.55 -5.53 4.44
CA ILE A 555 -1.45 -6.46 5.12
C ILE A 555 -0.83 -7.86 5.22
N ALA A 556 -1.11 -8.56 6.31
CA ALA A 556 -0.73 -9.96 6.42
C ALA A 556 -1.50 -10.82 5.38
N PRO A 557 -0.88 -11.83 4.76
CA PRO A 557 -1.52 -12.68 3.75
C PRO A 557 -2.90 -13.20 4.15
N HIS A 558 -3.06 -13.70 5.37
CA HIS A 558 -4.32 -14.25 5.86
C HIS A 558 -5.44 -13.21 6.05
N GLU A 559 -5.11 -11.91 6.10
CA GLU A 559 -6.09 -10.83 6.22
C GLU A 559 -6.66 -10.39 4.87
N THR A 560 -6.10 -10.87 3.75
CA THR A 560 -6.47 -10.41 2.39
C THR A 560 -7.97 -10.53 2.15
N ARG A 561 -8.58 -11.67 2.49
CA ARG A 561 -10.02 -11.89 2.33
C ARG A 561 -10.84 -10.89 3.14
N ASN A 562 -10.45 -10.61 4.39
CA ASN A 562 -11.17 -9.69 5.28
C ASN A 562 -11.17 -8.25 4.75
N TRP A 563 -10.02 -7.78 4.25
CA TRP A 563 -9.91 -6.46 3.63
C TRP A 563 -10.75 -6.33 2.37
N LEU A 564 -10.73 -7.34 1.50
CA LEU A 564 -11.53 -7.35 0.28
C LEU A 564 -13.02 -7.46 0.59
N ALA A 565 -13.41 -8.33 1.53
CA ALA A 565 -14.79 -8.48 1.97
C ALA A 565 -15.35 -7.17 2.56
N MET A 566 -14.57 -6.49 3.40
CA MET A 566 -14.91 -5.16 3.92
C MET A 566 -15.16 -4.18 2.76
N ALA A 567 -14.20 -4.05 1.84
CA ALA A 567 -14.31 -3.11 0.72
C ALA A 567 -15.53 -3.44 -0.17
N LEU A 568 -15.73 -4.70 -0.52
CA LEU A 568 -16.85 -5.15 -1.34
C LEU A 568 -18.22 -4.91 -0.66
N ARG A 569 -18.29 -5.06 0.66
CA ARG A 569 -19.51 -4.77 1.43
C ARG A 569 -19.89 -3.28 1.35
N LEU A 570 -18.90 -2.39 1.33
CA LEU A 570 -19.11 -0.94 1.23
C LEU A 570 -19.51 -0.48 -0.18
N ILE A 571 -19.31 -1.31 -1.20
CA ILE A 571 -19.65 -1.01 -2.59
C ILE A 571 -21.09 -1.46 -2.86
N PRO A 572 -22.04 -0.56 -3.16
CA PRO A 572 -23.37 -0.96 -3.61
C PRO A 572 -23.30 -1.80 -4.89
N GLU A 573 -24.19 -2.78 -5.05
CA GLU A 573 -24.24 -3.59 -6.27
C GLU A 573 -24.52 -2.74 -7.52
N GLY A 574 -23.86 -3.08 -8.62
CA GLY A 574 -23.97 -2.35 -9.87
C GLY A 574 -23.37 -0.95 -9.88
N THR A 575 -22.55 -0.60 -8.84
CA THR A 575 -21.88 0.71 -8.79
C THR A 575 -20.96 0.91 -9.98
N THR A 576 -21.11 2.07 -10.65
CA THR A 576 -20.19 2.57 -11.69
C THR A 576 -19.90 4.04 -11.46
N LEU A 577 -18.69 4.50 -11.81
CA LEU A 577 -18.27 5.90 -11.73
C LEU A 577 -18.67 6.74 -12.95
N GLY A 578 -19.42 6.15 -13.87
CA GLY A 578 -19.90 6.80 -15.10
C GLY A 578 -20.29 5.79 -16.18
N GLU A 579 -20.48 6.25 -17.41
CA GLU A 579 -20.64 5.37 -18.56
C GLU A 579 -19.31 4.75 -18.98
N PHE A 580 -19.32 3.44 -19.22
CA PHE A 580 -18.14 2.75 -19.74
C PHE A 580 -17.93 3.06 -21.23
N ARG A 581 -16.78 3.65 -21.53
CA ARG A 581 -16.33 3.96 -22.89
C ARG A 581 -14.84 3.72 -22.99
N THR A 582 -14.39 2.96 -23.97
CA THR A 582 -12.97 2.64 -24.17
C THR A 582 -12.22 3.67 -25.04
N GLY A 583 -12.95 4.56 -25.72
CA GLY A 583 -12.36 5.38 -26.76
C GLY A 583 -11.79 4.53 -27.91
N MET A 584 -10.73 5.02 -28.55
CA MET A 584 -10.02 4.29 -29.61
C MET A 584 -9.17 3.17 -28.99
N MET A 585 -9.43 1.95 -29.40
CA MET A 585 -8.62 0.80 -29.01
C MET A 585 -7.69 0.38 -30.15
N GLN A 586 -6.43 0.08 -29.85
CA GLN A 586 -5.47 -0.40 -30.85
C GLN A 586 -5.89 -1.76 -31.40
N MET A 587 -5.90 -1.89 -32.75
CA MET A 587 -6.36 -3.08 -33.46
C MET A 587 -5.16 -3.96 -33.89
#